data_ed97aa2ddd53f5bb5cce7af50ad27d91
#
_entry.id   ed97aa2ddd53f5bb5cce7af50ad27d91
#
_cell.length_a   1.000
_cell.length_b   1.000
_cell.length_c   1.000
_cell.angle_alpha   90.00
_cell.angle_beta   90.00
_cell.angle_gamma   90.00
#
_symmetry.space_group_name_H-M   'P 1'
#
loop_
_entity.id
_entity.type
_entity.pdbx_description
1 polymer ?
#
loop_
_entity_poly.entity_id
_entity_poly.type
_entity_poly.pdbx_seq_one_letter_code
_entity_poly.pdbx_strand_id
1 'polypeptide(L)'
;MVISNRQHAYAAGGVRSSQHRMIDQSGSLISTNNSTDLAVNGRGLLPVSDAAQITVDNGESPMKLTSTGSFRLDKDGYLSTTSGLTLLGWPAREDGSIPNYARDSSLDLEPIKINAQTLSGQPTTKMRVAVNLPATATMAGAEPSTEGISVEYFDNLGRPHSFEFTFTPIIPSVDASNTWRMDITDSASQTASIGSYEMSFQDARNAGGTLASITPLDNSPTYNASTGTVILNAQSGPIEVTIGKIADRYGMTQLSDSFTPVTSEKDGAKIGSMQGVEIDQTGNVFAIFDTGLARRLYQVPLVNLPNLNGLSAQGDETYLPSSSSGNYSLWSPGDGPTGTIVPKALEESTTDVATELTDMIRTQRAYSSNAKVIQTVDEMLRETTNLIR
;
A
#
# COMPACT_ATOMS: atom_id res chain seq x y z
N MET A 1 -32.65 -20.81 24.15
CA MET A 1 -33.12 -21.52 25.39
C MET A 1 -33.07 -23.00 25.15
N VAL A 2 -32.04 -23.71 25.59
CA VAL A 2 -31.91 -25.16 25.39
C VAL A 2 -32.46 -25.85 26.65
N ILE A 3 -33.58 -26.52 26.50
CA ILE A 3 -34.10 -27.39 27.55
C ILE A 3 -33.31 -28.70 27.45
N SER A 4 -32.41 -28.95 28.37
CA SER A 4 -31.69 -30.21 28.48
C SER A 4 -32.64 -31.27 29.04
N ASN A 5 -33.16 -32.16 28.17
CA ASN A 5 -33.94 -33.31 28.58
C ASN A 5 -33.01 -34.48 28.85
N ARG A 6 -32.58 -34.64 30.14
CA ARG A 6 -31.91 -35.89 30.58
C ARG A 6 -33.01 -36.89 30.95
N GLN A 7 -33.09 -37.99 30.21
CA GLN A 7 -33.93 -39.13 30.55
C GLN A 7 -33.57 -39.63 31.97
N HIS A 8 -34.61 -39.66 32.84
CA HIS A 8 -34.61 -40.24 34.21
C HIS A 8 -34.07 -39.42 35.41
N ALA A 9 -33.90 -38.11 35.32
CA ALA A 9 -33.75 -37.31 36.53
C ALA A 9 -34.49 -35.98 36.36
N TYR A 10 -35.61 -35.78 37.09
CA TYR A 10 -36.25 -34.50 37.27
C TYR A 10 -35.37 -33.64 38.19
N ALA A 11 -34.46 -32.91 37.60
CA ALA A 11 -33.80 -31.81 38.28
C ALA A 11 -34.53 -30.53 37.85
N ALA A 12 -34.97 -29.70 38.78
CA ALA A 12 -35.40 -28.35 38.52
C ALA A 12 -34.24 -27.56 37.97
N GLY A 13 -34.05 -27.62 36.64
CA GLY A 13 -32.99 -26.95 35.92
C GLY A 13 -33.30 -25.46 35.83
N GLY A 14 -32.54 -24.66 36.55
CA GLY A 14 -32.57 -23.20 36.38
C GLY A 14 -32.23 -22.78 34.95
N VAL A 15 -32.55 -21.54 34.58
CA VAL A 15 -32.21 -20.94 33.30
C VAL A 15 -30.69 -20.71 33.26
N ARG A 16 -30.01 -21.26 32.27
CA ARG A 16 -28.60 -21.00 32.03
C ARG A 16 -28.50 -20.00 30.86
N SER A 17 -27.93 -18.84 31.11
CA SER A 17 -27.59 -17.92 30.04
C SER A 17 -26.30 -18.39 29.35
N SER A 18 -26.30 -18.53 28.03
CA SER A 18 -25.11 -18.71 27.21
C SER A 18 -25.01 -17.53 26.25
N GLN A 19 -23.86 -16.92 26.21
CA GLN A 19 -23.60 -15.90 25.21
C GLN A 19 -23.35 -16.59 23.86
N HIS A 20 -24.08 -16.21 22.84
CA HIS A 20 -23.86 -16.62 21.47
C HIS A 20 -23.40 -15.40 20.68
N ARG A 21 -22.28 -15.50 20.03
CA ARG A 21 -21.71 -14.43 19.22
C ARG A 21 -21.64 -14.87 17.78
N MET A 22 -21.89 -13.94 16.86
CA MET A 22 -21.88 -14.15 15.40
C MET A 22 -20.88 -13.16 14.78
N ILE A 23 -19.59 -13.34 15.13
CA ILE A 23 -18.48 -12.48 14.63
C ILE A 23 -18.20 -12.76 13.15
N ASP A 24 -18.67 -13.89 12.64
CA ASP A 24 -18.57 -14.30 11.23
C ASP A 24 -19.59 -13.60 10.32
N GLN A 25 -20.54 -12.85 10.89
CA GLN A 25 -21.50 -12.04 10.13
C GLN A 25 -20.96 -10.62 9.95
N SER A 26 -20.66 -10.26 8.71
CA SER A 26 -20.23 -8.90 8.35
C SER A 26 -21.42 -7.98 8.14
N GLY A 27 -21.31 -6.75 8.62
CA GLY A 27 -22.27 -5.67 8.36
C GLY A 27 -22.11 -5.01 7.00
N SER A 28 -23.01 -4.08 6.69
CA SER A 28 -22.89 -3.25 5.50
C SER A 28 -21.72 -2.28 5.62
N LEU A 29 -21.00 -2.05 4.52
CA LEU A 29 -19.92 -1.07 4.49
C LEU A 29 -20.46 0.30 4.11
N ILE A 30 -20.20 1.30 4.96
CA ILE A 30 -20.52 2.72 4.72
C ILE A 30 -19.27 3.47 4.30
N SER A 31 -19.34 4.17 3.17
CA SER A 31 -18.24 5.03 2.72
C SER A 31 -18.10 6.28 3.59
N THR A 32 -16.86 6.63 3.88
CA THR A 32 -16.48 7.84 4.63
C THR A 32 -15.51 8.72 3.82
N ASN A 33 -15.26 9.94 4.30
CA ASN A 33 -14.31 10.86 3.66
C ASN A 33 -12.89 10.76 4.22
N ASN A 34 -12.66 9.94 5.23
CA ASN A 34 -11.35 9.80 5.86
C ASN A 34 -10.56 8.65 5.24
N SER A 35 -9.35 8.93 4.76
CA SER A 35 -8.48 7.96 4.09
C SER A 35 -7.98 6.83 5.00
N THR A 36 -8.05 7.02 6.31
CA THR A 36 -7.60 6.08 7.34
C THR A 36 -8.75 5.39 8.07
N ASP A 37 -9.99 5.55 7.62
CA ASP A 37 -11.11 4.69 8.02
C ASP A 37 -11.01 3.39 7.26
N LEU A 38 -11.02 2.28 7.98
CA LEU A 38 -10.78 0.95 7.41
C LEU A 38 -11.88 -0.03 7.80
N ALA A 39 -12.32 -0.80 6.84
CA ALA A 39 -13.16 -1.97 7.04
C ALA A 39 -12.62 -3.17 6.27
N VAL A 40 -12.96 -4.38 6.69
CA VAL A 40 -12.57 -5.60 6.00
C VAL A 40 -13.72 -6.12 5.16
N ASN A 41 -13.49 -6.34 3.88
CA ASN A 41 -14.45 -6.99 2.98
C ASN A 41 -14.05 -8.46 2.80
N GLY A 42 -14.84 -9.36 3.37
CA GLY A 42 -14.57 -10.80 3.38
C GLY A 42 -14.00 -11.29 4.71
N ARG A 43 -13.20 -12.37 4.67
CA ARG A 43 -12.63 -12.96 5.88
C ARG A 43 -11.36 -12.26 6.32
N GLY A 44 -11.20 -12.13 7.63
CA GLY A 44 -10.02 -11.54 8.26
C GLY A 44 -10.39 -10.41 9.20
N LEU A 45 -9.47 -10.09 10.10
CA LEU A 45 -9.62 -9.01 11.07
C LEU A 45 -8.35 -8.15 11.05
N LEU A 46 -8.48 -6.88 11.37
CA LEU A 46 -7.37 -5.95 11.50
C LEU A 46 -6.64 -6.18 12.85
N PRO A 47 -5.31 -6.29 12.86
CA PRO A 47 -4.55 -6.37 14.10
C PRO A 47 -4.40 -4.98 14.71
N VAL A 48 -4.75 -4.86 15.98
CA VAL A 48 -4.63 -3.62 16.76
C VAL A 48 -4.03 -3.91 18.15
N SER A 49 -3.57 -2.88 18.83
CA SER A 49 -3.01 -2.96 20.16
C SER A 49 -3.43 -1.75 20.99
N ASP A 50 -3.43 -1.87 22.33
CA ASP A 50 -3.73 -0.73 23.21
C ASP A 50 -2.57 0.27 23.19
N ALA A 51 -2.83 1.53 22.86
CA ALA A 51 -1.84 2.60 22.85
C ALA A 51 -1.15 2.79 24.21
N ALA A 52 -1.88 2.60 25.31
CA ALA A 52 -1.35 2.74 26.66
C ALA A 52 -0.30 1.67 27.02
N GLN A 53 -0.37 0.48 26.44
CA GLN A 53 0.55 -0.62 26.72
C GLN A 53 1.82 -0.56 25.85
N ILE A 54 1.72 0.03 24.65
CA ILE A 54 2.87 0.21 23.76
C ILE A 54 4.00 1.02 24.41
N THR A 55 3.65 1.99 25.27
CA THR A 55 4.62 2.85 25.97
C THR A 55 5.23 2.20 27.22
N VAL A 56 4.62 1.15 27.77
CA VAL A 56 5.03 0.52 29.04
C VAL A 56 5.87 -0.74 28.81
N ASP A 57 5.54 -1.55 27.81
CA ASP A 57 6.10 -2.90 27.62
C ASP A 57 7.06 -3.06 26.41
N ASN A 58 7.72 -1.99 25.95
CA ASN A 58 8.65 -2.05 24.81
C ASN A 58 8.07 -2.75 23.55
N GLY A 59 6.76 -2.70 23.35
CA GLY A 59 6.10 -3.22 22.16
C GLY A 59 5.51 -4.64 22.27
N GLU A 60 5.57 -5.30 23.40
CA GLU A 60 4.99 -6.65 23.60
C GLU A 60 3.50 -6.64 24.05
N SER A 61 2.72 -5.67 23.59
CA SER A 61 1.29 -5.62 23.90
C SER A 61 0.53 -6.76 23.22
N PRO A 62 -0.43 -7.40 23.88
CA PRO A 62 -1.20 -8.48 23.24
C PRO A 62 -1.95 -7.93 22.02
N MET A 63 -1.76 -8.59 20.89
CA MET A 63 -2.50 -8.27 19.66
C MET A 63 -3.99 -8.51 19.88
N LYS A 64 -4.79 -7.46 19.69
CA LYS A 64 -6.25 -7.51 19.60
C LYS A 64 -6.68 -7.46 18.14
N LEU A 65 -7.90 -7.86 17.88
CA LEU A 65 -8.47 -7.96 16.54
C LEU A 65 -9.75 -7.13 16.46
N THR A 66 -9.96 -6.45 15.32
CA THR A 66 -11.20 -5.73 15.02
C THR A 66 -11.57 -5.88 13.53
N SER A 67 -12.86 -5.80 13.18
CA SER A 67 -13.31 -5.85 11.77
C SER A 67 -13.24 -4.49 11.09
N THR A 68 -13.28 -3.40 11.86
CA THR A 68 -13.32 -2.03 11.33
C THR A 68 -12.69 -1.06 12.34
N GLY A 69 -12.33 0.13 11.87
CA GLY A 69 -11.84 1.17 12.75
C GLY A 69 -11.63 2.51 12.06
N SER A 70 -11.91 3.60 12.78
CA SER A 70 -11.60 4.97 12.36
C SER A 70 -10.28 5.40 12.98
N PHE A 71 -9.20 5.27 12.23
CA PHE A 71 -7.86 5.59 12.71
C PHE A 71 -7.51 7.04 12.38
N ARG A 72 -6.82 7.69 13.31
CA ARG A 72 -6.31 9.06 13.18
C ARG A 72 -4.87 9.12 13.67
N LEU A 73 -4.08 10.02 13.11
CA LEU A 73 -2.77 10.30 13.66
C LEU A 73 -2.94 10.98 15.03
N ASP A 74 -2.36 10.38 16.05
CA ASP A 74 -2.30 10.98 17.37
C ASP A 74 -1.11 11.96 17.50
N LYS A 75 -0.96 12.59 18.69
CA LYS A 75 0.13 13.54 18.97
C LYS A 75 1.53 12.92 18.88
N ASP A 76 1.64 11.62 19.10
CA ASP A 76 2.90 10.86 19.11
C ASP A 76 3.18 10.22 17.73
N GLY A 77 2.27 10.43 16.76
CA GLY A 77 2.36 9.97 15.38
C GLY A 77 1.83 8.55 15.15
N TYR A 78 1.12 7.96 16.09
CA TYR A 78 0.50 6.64 15.91
C TYR A 78 -0.85 6.74 15.20
N LEU A 79 -1.17 5.76 14.35
CA LEU A 79 -2.52 5.58 13.79
C LEU A 79 -3.41 4.91 14.83
N SER A 80 -4.16 5.73 15.58
CA SER A 80 -4.97 5.28 16.70
C SER A 80 -6.44 5.65 16.52
N THR A 81 -7.34 4.82 17.09
CA THR A 81 -8.76 5.14 17.22
C THR A 81 -9.01 6.07 18.40
N THR A 82 -10.19 6.66 18.47
CA THR A 82 -10.62 7.47 19.64
C THR A 82 -10.72 6.67 20.94
N SER A 83 -10.88 5.35 20.85
CA SER A 83 -10.85 4.43 21.99
C SER A 83 -9.43 4.05 22.45
N GLY A 84 -8.39 4.52 21.76
CA GLY A 84 -6.99 4.25 22.12
C GLY A 84 -6.42 2.95 21.54
N LEU A 85 -7.04 2.38 20.51
CA LEU A 85 -6.51 1.23 19.77
C LEU A 85 -5.59 1.71 18.68
N THR A 86 -4.37 1.22 18.61
CA THR A 86 -3.37 1.54 17.58
C THR A 86 -3.31 0.41 16.56
N LEU A 87 -3.32 0.77 15.29
CA LEU A 87 -3.21 -0.18 14.17
C LEU A 87 -1.79 -0.76 14.12
N LEU A 88 -1.70 -2.07 13.92
CA LEU A 88 -0.44 -2.79 13.75
C LEU A 88 -0.18 -3.08 12.27
N GLY A 89 1.09 -3.08 11.88
CA GLY A 89 1.51 -3.38 10.51
C GLY A 89 2.92 -3.89 10.44
N TRP A 90 3.26 -4.52 9.32
CA TRP A 90 4.63 -4.88 8.98
C TRP A 90 5.39 -3.66 8.45
N PRO A 91 6.55 -3.33 9.02
CA PRO A 91 7.33 -2.19 8.54
C PRO A 91 7.91 -2.45 7.15
N ALA A 92 7.89 -1.45 6.28
CA ALA A 92 8.58 -1.46 5.00
C ALA A 92 10.06 -1.11 5.18
N ARG A 93 10.90 -1.59 4.29
CA ARG A 93 12.29 -1.15 4.17
C ARG A 93 12.36 0.28 3.60
N GLU A 94 13.55 0.86 3.61
CA GLU A 94 13.78 2.20 3.04
C GLU A 94 13.42 2.30 1.54
N ASP A 95 13.59 1.20 0.80
CA ASP A 95 13.20 1.09 -0.61
C ASP A 95 11.68 0.90 -0.83
N GLY A 96 10.90 0.87 0.25
CA GLY A 96 9.46 0.62 0.22
C GLY A 96 9.08 -0.85 0.04
N SER A 97 10.01 -1.79 -0.01
CA SER A 97 9.71 -3.23 -0.09
C SER A 97 9.26 -3.76 1.28
N ILE A 98 8.32 -4.71 1.27
CA ILE A 98 7.92 -5.43 2.49
C ILE A 98 8.73 -6.73 2.56
N PRO A 99 9.50 -6.98 3.65
CA PRO A 99 10.16 -8.24 3.87
C PRO A 99 9.18 -9.41 3.94
N ASN A 100 9.69 -10.63 3.77
CA ASN A 100 8.88 -11.83 3.98
C ASN A 100 8.82 -12.13 5.49
N TYR A 101 7.76 -11.65 6.14
CA TYR A 101 7.53 -11.84 7.57
C TYR A 101 6.87 -13.19 7.90
N ALA A 102 7.05 -13.68 9.13
CA ALA A 102 6.41 -14.89 9.61
C ALA A 102 4.88 -14.73 9.69
N ARG A 103 4.14 -15.71 9.18
CA ARG A 103 2.68 -15.65 9.12
C ARG A 103 1.98 -16.20 10.37
N ASP A 104 2.69 -16.89 11.23
CA ASP A 104 2.21 -17.53 12.44
C ASP A 104 2.65 -16.82 13.73
N SER A 105 3.30 -15.66 13.59
CA SER A 105 3.82 -14.85 14.70
C SER A 105 3.42 -13.39 14.54
N SER A 106 3.10 -12.74 15.66
CA SER A 106 2.87 -11.30 15.73
C SER A 106 4.10 -10.49 16.12
N LEU A 107 5.26 -11.13 16.30
CA LEU A 107 6.49 -10.47 16.77
C LEU A 107 7.03 -9.42 15.78
N ASP A 108 6.75 -9.61 14.50
CA ASP A 108 7.17 -8.68 13.44
C ASP A 108 6.15 -7.57 13.17
N LEU A 109 5.04 -7.55 13.91
CA LEU A 109 4.05 -6.48 13.83
C LEU A 109 4.45 -5.32 14.74
N GLU A 110 4.53 -4.14 14.15
CA GLU A 110 4.81 -2.92 14.89
C GLU A 110 3.61 -1.97 14.87
N PRO A 111 3.41 -1.18 15.93
CA PRO A 111 2.46 -0.07 15.91
C PRO A 111 2.81 0.90 14.79
N ILE A 112 1.85 1.17 13.91
CA ILE A 112 2.09 2.07 12.78
C ILE A 112 2.32 3.48 13.30
N LYS A 113 3.58 3.91 13.20
CA LYS A 113 4.04 5.23 13.62
C LYS A 113 4.49 6.04 12.41
N ILE A 114 3.88 7.21 12.24
CA ILE A 114 4.14 8.11 11.12
C ILE A 114 4.56 9.45 11.68
N ASN A 115 5.79 9.83 11.38
CA ASN A 115 6.28 11.15 11.78
C ASN A 115 5.82 12.20 10.76
N ALA A 116 4.82 12.99 11.12
CA ALA A 116 4.26 14.05 10.28
C ALA A 116 5.28 15.14 9.87
N GLN A 117 6.38 15.27 10.60
CA GLN A 117 7.44 16.23 10.31
C GLN A 117 8.54 15.64 9.41
N THR A 118 8.36 14.42 8.93
CA THR A 118 9.35 13.79 8.05
C THR A 118 9.40 14.54 6.72
N LEU A 119 10.56 15.08 6.42
CA LEU A 119 10.90 15.52 5.08
C LEU A 119 11.39 14.31 4.30
N SER A 120 10.88 14.07 3.10
CA SER A 120 11.38 13.01 2.23
C SER A 120 11.67 13.57 0.85
N GLY A 121 12.87 13.27 0.37
CA GLY A 121 13.27 13.43 -1.01
C GLY A 121 13.74 12.08 -1.54
N GLN A 122 13.71 11.91 -2.83
CA GLN A 122 14.22 10.71 -3.47
C GLN A 122 15.29 11.11 -4.48
N PRO A 123 16.55 10.66 -4.31
CA PRO A 123 17.58 10.90 -5.29
C PRO A 123 17.21 10.21 -6.61
N THR A 124 17.57 10.84 -7.71
CA THR A 124 17.34 10.25 -9.03
C THR A 124 18.34 9.13 -9.27
N THR A 125 17.83 7.94 -9.56
CA THR A 125 18.65 6.78 -9.92
C THR A 125 18.40 6.32 -11.34
N LYS A 126 17.21 6.62 -11.89
CA LYS A 126 16.82 6.31 -13.25
C LYS A 126 16.20 7.51 -13.95
N MET A 127 16.52 7.63 -15.21
CA MET A 127 16.01 8.69 -16.07
C MET A 127 15.71 8.11 -17.46
N ARG A 128 14.72 8.67 -18.12
CA ARG A 128 14.43 8.37 -19.52
C ARG A 128 14.43 9.65 -20.33
N VAL A 129 15.18 9.67 -21.44
CA VAL A 129 15.27 10.81 -22.35
C VAL A 129 15.00 10.31 -23.75
N ALA A 130 13.99 10.86 -24.41
CA ALA A 130 13.70 10.61 -25.82
C ALA A 130 13.42 11.93 -26.52
N VAL A 131 14.08 12.12 -27.66
CA VAL A 131 13.90 13.30 -28.52
C VAL A 131 13.75 12.86 -29.96
N ASN A 132 13.10 13.69 -30.77
CA ASN A 132 13.14 13.61 -32.22
C ASN A 132 14.14 14.65 -32.76
N LEU A 133 15.14 14.18 -33.48
CA LEU A 133 16.16 15.02 -34.15
C LEU A 133 15.75 15.30 -35.59
N PRO A 134 16.01 16.51 -36.13
CA PRO A 134 15.63 16.84 -37.50
C PRO A 134 16.52 16.11 -38.53
N ALA A 135 15.93 15.32 -39.41
CA ALA A 135 16.64 14.57 -40.43
C ALA A 135 17.33 15.52 -41.46
N THR A 136 16.73 16.66 -41.71
CA THR A 136 17.26 17.68 -42.63
C THR A 136 18.58 18.31 -42.15
N ALA A 137 18.85 18.32 -40.86
CA ALA A 137 20.07 18.90 -40.28
C ALA A 137 21.35 18.08 -40.59
N THR A 138 21.21 16.80 -40.97
CA THR A 138 22.33 15.91 -41.31
C THR A 138 22.56 15.80 -42.82
N MET A 139 21.88 16.59 -43.63
CA MET A 139 22.04 16.62 -45.09
C MET A 139 23.25 17.47 -45.51
N ALA A 140 23.84 17.13 -46.67
CA ALA A 140 24.89 17.94 -47.27
C ALA A 140 24.41 19.39 -47.50
N GLY A 141 25.21 20.37 -47.03
CA GLY A 141 24.87 21.79 -47.15
C GLY A 141 23.88 22.34 -46.13
N ALA A 142 23.48 21.54 -45.13
CA ALA A 142 22.69 22.04 -44.00
C ALA A 142 23.48 23.06 -43.19
N GLU A 143 22.82 24.06 -42.60
CA GLU A 143 23.43 24.98 -41.65
C GLU A 143 23.73 24.25 -40.35
N PRO A 144 24.95 24.40 -39.78
CA PRO A 144 25.30 23.80 -38.48
C PRO A 144 24.41 24.38 -37.39
N SER A 145 23.58 23.54 -36.79
CA SER A 145 22.75 23.88 -35.60
C SER A 145 22.90 22.84 -34.53
N THR A 146 22.96 23.29 -33.28
CA THR A 146 22.94 22.39 -32.13
C THR A 146 21.59 22.41 -31.49
N GLU A 147 21.05 21.24 -31.21
CA GLU A 147 19.79 21.07 -30.47
C GLU A 147 20.10 20.63 -29.05
N GLY A 148 19.23 20.97 -28.08
CA GLY A 148 19.49 20.63 -26.70
C GLY A 148 18.25 20.46 -25.86
N ILE A 149 18.36 19.63 -24.83
CA ILE A 149 17.36 19.46 -23.79
C ILE A 149 18.04 19.39 -22.43
N SER A 150 17.50 20.12 -21.46
CA SER A 150 17.90 20.06 -20.05
C SER A 150 16.90 19.21 -19.26
N VAL A 151 17.42 18.21 -18.53
CA VAL A 151 16.59 17.33 -17.71
C VAL A 151 17.07 17.41 -16.26
N GLU A 152 16.18 17.89 -15.40
CA GLU A 152 16.45 18.02 -13.97
C GLU A 152 16.53 16.65 -13.29
N TYR A 153 17.49 16.52 -12.34
CA TYR A 153 17.60 15.39 -11.44
C TYR A 153 17.84 15.88 -9.99
N PHE A 154 17.64 15.00 -9.00
CA PHE A 154 17.84 15.34 -7.59
C PHE A 154 19.00 14.52 -7.01
N ASP A 155 19.88 15.21 -6.29
CA ASP A 155 21.00 14.59 -5.59
C ASP A 155 20.56 13.90 -4.29
N ASN A 156 21.52 13.28 -3.57
CA ASN A 156 21.26 12.57 -2.31
C ASN A 156 20.76 13.48 -1.17
N LEU A 157 20.85 14.79 -1.33
CA LEU A 157 20.34 15.79 -0.39
C LEU A 157 19.06 16.47 -0.90
N GLY A 158 18.49 15.99 -2.01
CA GLY A 158 17.29 16.54 -2.64
C GLY A 158 17.50 17.89 -3.33
N ARG A 159 18.76 18.29 -3.60
CA ARG A 159 19.05 19.51 -4.35
C ARG A 159 18.84 19.25 -5.84
N PRO A 160 18.21 20.19 -6.56
CA PRO A 160 18.03 20.05 -7.99
C PRO A 160 19.33 20.34 -8.75
N HIS A 161 19.65 19.49 -9.69
CA HIS A 161 20.69 19.63 -10.70
C HIS A 161 20.11 19.30 -12.06
N SER A 162 20.86 19.48 -13.14
CA SER A 162 20.39 19.12 -14.49
C SER A 162 21.48 18.45 -15.30
N PHE A 163 21.06 17.45 -16.08
CA PHE A 163 21.83 17.00 -17.23
C PHE A 163 21.40 17.81 -18.44
N GLU A 164 22.38 18.33 -19.15
CA GLU A 164 22.19 18.99 -20.43
C GLU A 164 22.66 18.08 -21.55
N PHE A 165 21.75 17.69 -22.40
CA PHE A 165 21.99 16.87 -23.58
C PHE A 165 22.07 17.80 -24.79
N THR A 166 23.24 17.86 -25.42
CA THR A 166 23.48 18.68 -26.61
C THR A 166 23.69 17.76 -27.81
N PHE A 167 22.94 17.97 -28.86
CA PHE A 167 22.99 17.20 -30.10
C PHE A 167 23.57 18.05 -31.21
N THR A 168 24.66 17.60 -31.82
CA THR A 168 25.34 18.29 -32.92
C THR A 168 25.28 17.39 -34.16
N PRO A 169 24.68 17.85 -35.28
CA PRO A 169 24.63 17.05 -36.50
C PRO A 169 26.01 16.91 -37.13
N ILE A 170 26.29 15.73 -37.69
CA ILE A 170 27.48 15.50 -38.51
C ILE A 170 27.07 15.69 -39.94
N ILE A 171 27.49 16.82 -40.53
CA ILE A 171 27.12 17.21 -41.90
C ILE A 171 28.14 16.65 -42.87
N PRO A 172 27.75 15.77 -43.82
CA PRO A 172 28.65 15.21 -44.81
C PRO A 172 28.82 16.17 -46.00
N SER A 173 29.81 15.91 -46.85
CA SER A 173 30.00 16.67 -48.08
C SER A 173 29.04 16.26 -49.22
N VAL A 174 28.46 15.07 -49.16
CA VAL A 174 27.51 14.50 -50.12
C VAL A 174 26.46 13.68 -49.39
N ASP A 175 25.23 13.71 -49.84
CA ASP A 175 24.07 12.98 -49.28
C ASP A 175 23.71 13.36 -47.85
N ALA A 176 23.22 12.42 -47.05
CA ALA A 176 22.90 12.60 -45.63
C ALA A 176 23.73 11.62 -44.78
N SER A 177 24.26 12.08 -43.66
CA SER A 177 25.01 11.20 -42.76
C SER A 177 24.08 10.38 -41.82
N ASN A 178 22.89 10.93 -41.50
CA ASN A 178 21.98 10.40 -40.49
C ASN A 178 22.70 10.15 -39.14
N THR A 179 23.72 10.96 -38.84
CA THR A 179 24.59 10.78 -37.68
C THR A 179 24.65 12.06 -36.86
N TRP A 180 24.59 11.90 -35.55
CA TRP A 180 24.64 12.97 -34.57
C TRP A 180 25.68 12.68 -33.50
N ARG A 181 26.32 13.71 -33.01
CA ARG A 181 27.08 13.66 -31.75
C ARG A 181 26.18 14.15 -30.63
N MET A 182 26.07 13.36 -29.58
CA MET A 182 25.40 13.71 -28.31
C MET A 182 26.45 13.92 -27.25
N ASP A 183 26.52 15.12 -26.68
CA ASP A 183 27.34 15.46 -25.53
C ASP A 183 26.44 15.68 -24.32
N ILE A 184 26.83 15.13 -23.16
CA ILE A 184 26.07 15.20 -21.91
C ILE A 184 26.93 15.90 -20.86
N THR A 185 26.41 16.99 -20.30
CA THR A 185 27.06 17.72 -19.22
C THR A 185 26.20 17.69 -17.95
N ASP A 186 26.85 17.76 -16.81
CA ASP A 186 26.20 17.79 -15.49
C ASP A 186 26.39 19.16 -14.84
N SER A 187 25.30 19.83 -14.49
CA SER A 187 25.34 21.14 -13.82
C SER A 187 26.00 21.08 -12.42
N ALA A 188 26.02 19.90 -11.79
CA ALA A 188 26.67 19.67 -10.50
C ALA A 188 28.19 19.51 -10.63
N SER A 189 28.70 19.19 -11.83
CA SER A 189 30.10 18.92 -12.11
C SER A 189 30.72 20.09 -12.87
N GLN A 190 31.94 20.44 -12.51
CA GLN A 190 32.74 21.40 -13.29
C GLN A 190 33.45 20.74 -14.49
N THR A 191 33.22 19.45 -14.71
CA THR A 191 33.76 18.68 -15.83
C THR A 191 33.01 19.01 -17.13
N ALA A 192 33.75 19.19 -18.23
CA ALA A 192 33.18 19.64 -19.50
C ALA A 192 32.12 18.67 -20.08
N SER A 193 32.29 17.37 -19.91
CA SER A 193 31.32 16.36 -20.34
C SER A 193 31.42 15.11 -19.45
N ILE A 194 30.28 14.50 -19.12
CA ILE A 194 30.19 13.20 -18.39
C ILE A 194 29.90 12.04 -19.34
N GLY A 195 29.59 12.33 -20.61
CA GLY A 195 29.38 11.34 -21.66
C GLY A 195 29.26 11.99 -23.02
N SER A 196 29.95 11.41 -24.03
CA SER A 196 29.88 11.82 -25.41
C SER A 196 29.64 10.56 -26.27
N TYR A 197 28.70 10.65 -27.18
CA TYR A 197 28.29 9.51 -28.02
C TYR A 197 28.07 9.93 -29.46
N GLU A 198 28.48 9.07 -30.40
CA GLU A 198 28.07 9.16 -31.78
C GLU A 198 26.86 8.25 -31.98
N MET A 199 25.77 8.81 -32.51
CA MET A 199 24.52 8.11 -32.75
C MET A 199 24.23 8.12 -34.24
N SER A 200 23.93 6.95 -34.84
CA SER A 200 23.43 6.86 -36.20
C SER A 200 21.99 6.39 -36.24
N PHE A 201 21.26 6.85 -37.28
CA PHE A 201 19.84 6.52 -37.48
C PHE A 201 19.64 5.78 -38.81
N GLN A 202 18.64 4.90 -38.83
CA GLN A 202 18.33 4.10 -39.99
C GLN A 202 17.57 4.92 -41.03
N ASP A 203 17.97 4.79 -42.30
CA ASP A 203 17.22 5.25 -43.46
C ASP A 203 16.69 4.04 -44.25
N ALA A 204 15.75 3.31 -43.63
CA ALA A 204 15.18 2.11 -44.24
C ALA A 204 13.64 2.19 -44.19
N ARG A 205 12.96 1.70 -45.24
CA ARG A 205 11.49 1.80 -45.37
C ARG A 205 10.72 1.30 -44.13
N ASN A 206 11.20 0.25 -43.44
CA ASN A 206 10.50 -0.35 -42.33
C ASN A 206 10.99 0.12 -40.92
N ALA A 207 12.15 0.78 -40.85
CA ALA A 207 12.81 1.22 -39.62
C ALA A 207 13.36 2.65 -39.71
N GLY A 208 12.97 3.41 -40.73
CA GLY A 208 13.47 4.76 -40.95
C GLY A 208 13.26 5.66 -39.74
N GLY A 209 14.29 6.42 -39.43
CA GLY A 209 14.33 7.34 -38.30
C GLY A 209 14.56 6.70 -36.93
N THR A 210 14.69 5.37 -36.83
CA THR A 210 15.04 4.72 -35.57
C THR A 210 16.55 4.63 -35.40
N LEU A 211 16.99 4.50 -34.14
CA LEU A 211 18.40 4.38 -33.79
C LEU A 211 19.02 3.13 -34.42
N ALA A 212 20.14 3.30 -35.11
CA ALA A 212 20.91 2.23 -35.75
C ALA A 212 22.09 1.79 -34.87
N SER A 213 22.84 2.76 -34.32
CA SER A 213 23.96 2.49 -33.45
C SER A 213 24.21 3.65 -32.48
N ILE A 214 24.79 3.34 -31.33
CA ILE A 214 25.39 4.31 -30.42
C ILE A 214 26.82 3.85 -30.10
N THR A 215 27.77 4.72 -30.34
CA THR A 215 29.20 4.48 -30.09
C THR A 215 29.71 5.49 -29.06
N PRO A 216 30.26 5.06 -27.92
CA PRO A 216 30.83 5.97 -26.94
C PRO A 216 32.10 6.63 -27.51
N LEU A 217 32.27 7.92 -27.28
CA LEU A 217 33.42 8.72 -27.58
C LEU A 217 34.17 9.12 -26.32
N ASP A 218 35.44 9.50 -26.42
CA ASP A 218 36.19 10.15 -25.34
C ASP A 218 36.14 9.44 -23.98
N ASN A 219 36.28 8.12 -23.99
CA ASN A 219 36.22 7.27 -22.78
C ASN A 219 34.88 7.33 -22.02
N SER A 220 33.78 7.63 -22.73
CA SER A 220 32.43 7.71 -22.17
C SER A 220 31.90 6.33 -21.72
N PRO A 221 30.94 6.28 -20.78
CA PRO A 221 30.32 5.02 -20.37
C PRO A 221 29.71 4.23 -21.52
N THR A 222 29.83 2.90 -21.45
CA THR A 222 29.36 2.02 -22.50
C THR A 222 27.82 1.99 -22.59
N TYR A 223 27.30 2.08 -23.81
CA TYR A 223 25.87 1.87 -24.07
C TYR A 223 25.51 0.39 -24.02
N ASN A 224 24.46 0.04 -23.30
CA ASN A 224 23.92 -1.31 -23.23
C ASN A 224 22.78 -1.47 -24.26
N ALA A 225 23.04 -2.15 -25.35
CA ALA A 225 22.09 -2.34 -26.44
C ALA A 225 20.86 -3.19 -26.06
N SER A 226 20.98 -4.08 -25.05
CA SER A 226 19.86 -4.94 -24.63
C SER A 226 18.80 -4.18 -23.83
N THR A 227 19.22 -3.22 -23.02
CA THR A 227 18.33 -2.37 -22.19
C THR A 227 18.05 -1.03 -22.82
N GLY A 228 18.92 -0.53 -23.70
CA GLY A 228 18.84 0.81 -24.30
C GLY A 228 19.31 1.90 -23.35
N THR A 229 20.23 1.57 -22.41
CA THR A 229 20.63 2.45 -21.32
C THR A 229 22.11 2.76 -21.33
N VAL A 230 22.47 3.90 -20.74
CA VAL A 230 23.83 4.30 -20.35
C VAL A 230 23.85 4.61 -18.88
N ILE A 231 24.94 4.31 -18.18
CA ILE A 231 25.10 4.66 -16.76
C ILE A 231 26.02 5.89 -16.71
N LEU A 232 25.45 7.03 -16.38
CA LEU A 232 26.18 8.28 -16.21
C LEU A 232 26.61 8.45 -14.77
N ASN A 233 27.88 8.78 -14.54
CA ASN A 233 28.41 9.03 -13.20
C ASN A 233 28.23 10.52 -12.84
N ALA A 234 27.05 10.84 -12.29
CA ALA A 234 26.80 12.15 -11.69
C ALA A 234 27.56 12.35 -10.40
N GLN A 235 27.68 13.59 -9.93
CA GLN A 235 28.28 13.86 -8.62
C GLN A 235 27.53 13.19 -7.46
N SER A 236 26.23 12.94 -7.61
CA SER A 236 25.36 12.26 -6.66
C SER A 236 25.47 10.73 -6.67
N GLY A 237 26.19 10.17 -7.64
CA GLY A 237 26.30 8.73 -7.89
C GLY A 237 25.85 8.33 -9.31
N PRO A 238 25.86 7.04 -9.63
CA PRO A 238 25.48 6.56 -10.95
C PRO A 238 23.98 6.72 -11.18
N ILE A 239 23.61 7.30 -12.34
CA ILE A 239 22.24 7.42 -12.83
C ILE A 239 22.10 6.61 -14.13
N GLU A 240 21.16 5.69 -14.16
CA GLU A 240 20.82 4.92 -15.36
C GLU A 240 19.92 5.75 -16.25
N VAL A 241 20.42 6.12 -17.44
CA VAL A 241 19.68 6.92 -18.43
C VAL A 241 19.25 6.03 -19.59
N THR A 242 17.95 5.87 -19.75
CA THR A 242 17.35 5.16 -20.90
C THR A 242 17.27 6.11 -22.10
N ILE A 243 18.01 5.81 -23.15
CA ILE A 243 18.03 6.57 -24.41
C ILE A 243 17.11 5.92 -25.44
N GLY A 244 16.93 4.60 -25.37
CA GLY A 244 16.17 3.78 -26.28
C GLY A 244 17.00 2.65 -26.87
N LYS A 245 16.35 1.59 -27.30
CA LYS A 245 16.99 0.42 -27.93
C LYS A 245 17.19 0.67 -29.41
N ILE A 246 18.12 -0.09 -29.99
CA ILE A 246 18.31 -0.10 -31.45
C ILE A 246 16.99 -0.55 -32.14
N ALA A 247 16.61 0.13 -33.19
CA ALA A 247 15.37 -0.08 -33.96
C ALA A 247 14.06 0.13 -33.15
N ASP A 248 14.12 0.78 -32.01
CA ASP A 248 12.95 1.12 -31.18
C ASP A 248 12.39 2.50 -31.58
N ARG A 249 11.09 2.60 -31.78
CA ARG A 249 10.36 3.83 -32.08
C ARG A 249 10.03 4.69 -30.88
N TYR A 250 10.18 4.15 -29.68
CA TYR A 250 9.90 4.82 -28.40
C TYR A 250 11.13 5.45 -27.74
N GLY A 251 12.31 5.31 -28.39
CA GLY A 251 13.55 5.94 -27.96
C GLY A 251 13.84 7.23 -28.72
N MET A 252 15.13 7.51 -28.92
CA MET A 252 15.58 8.59 -29.79
C MET A 252 15.22 8.29 -31.23
N THR A 253 14.72 9.31 -31.94
CA THR A 253 14.34 9.21 -33.35
C THR A 253 14.93 10.36 -34.17
N GLN A 254 15.05 10.18 -35.48
CA GLN A 254 15.44 11.22 -36.42
C GLN A 254 14.39 11.29 -37.54
N LEU A 255 13.48 12.24 -37.43
CA LEU A 255 12.36 12.36 -38.37
C LEU A 255 12.08 13.83 -38.69
N SER A 256 11.67 14.09 -39.95
CA SER A 256 11.20 15.43 -40.36
C SER A 256 12.29 16.52 -40.30
N ASP A 257 11.88 17.74 -40.04
CA ASP A 257 12.69 18.95 -40.08
C ASP A 257 12.73 19.71 -38.73
N SER A 258 12.11 19.17 -37.69
CA SER A 258 12.01 19.85 -36.40
C SER A 258 12.51 19.01 -35.21
N PHE A 259 13.24 19.66 -34.32
CA PHE A 259 13.61 19.12 -33.01
C PHE A 259 12.37 19.09 -32.10
N THR A 260 12.12 17.96 -31.50
CA THR A 260 10.99 17.84 -30.54
C THR A 260 11.38 16.94 -29.38
N PRO A 261 11.38 17.44 -28.11
CA PRO A 261 11.45 16.60 -26.94
C PRO A 261 10.20 15.71 -26.87
N VAL A 262 10.38 14.39 -26.78
CA VAL A 262 9.26 13.42 -26.77
C VAL A 262 8.93 13.02 -25.34
N THR A 263 9.95 12.67 -24.54
CA THR A 263 9.78 12.21 -23.17
C THR A 263 11.00 12.54 -22.34
N SER A 264 10.76 13.08 -21.11
CA SER A 264 11.74 13.13 -20.05
C SER A 264 11.08 12.69 -18.74
N GLU A 265 11.46 11.53 -18.24
CA GLU A 265 10.94 10.94 -17.00
C GLU A 265 12.11 10.69 -16.05
N LYS A 266 11.84 10.79 -14.74
CA LYS A 266 12.80 10.50 -13.69
C LYS A 266 12.10 9.87 -12.49
N ASP A 267 12.80 9.03 -11.73
CA ASP A 267 12.31 8.43 -10.49
C ASP A 267 12.57 9.28 -9.25
N GLY A 268 13.44 10.29 -9.36
CA GLY A 268 13.76 11.21 -8.28
C GLY A 268 12.69 12.27 -8.01
N ALA A 269 12.60 12.69 -6.76
CA ALA A 269 11.71 13.75 -6.31
C ALA A 269 12.42 14.71 -5.35
N LYS A 270 12.07 16.01 -5.46
CA LYS A 270 12.55 17.03 -4.51
C LYS A 270 12.09 16.71 -3.08
N ILE A 271 12.75 17.30 -2.09
CA ILE A 271 12.30 17.24 -0.70
C ILE A 271 10.91 17.86 -0.60
N GLY A 272 9.96 17.11 -0.02
CA GLY A 272 8.60 17.53 0.23
C GLY A 272 8.17 17.30 1.68
N SER A 273 7.11 17.98 2.08
CA SER A 273 6.45 17.81 3.37
C SER A 273 5.31 16.81 3.25
N MET A 274 5.13 15.99 4.28
CA MET A 274 4.02 15.05 4.32
C MET A 274 2.69 15.80 4.40
N GLN A 275 1.75 15.49 3.50
CA GLN A 275 0.40 16.02 3.48
C GLN A 275 -0.62 15.13 4.17
N GLY A 276 -0.40 13.82 4.13
CA GLY A 276 -1.36 12.88 4.69
C GLY A 276 -0.93 11.43 4.58
N VAL A 277 -1.83 10.56 5.00
CA VAL A 277 -1.66 9.11 4.97
C VAL A 277 -2.81 8.50 4.18
N GLU A 278 -2.49 7.57 3.30
CA GLU A 278 -3.46 6.76 2.58
C GLU A 278 -3.17 5.28 2.75
N ILE A 279 -4.23 4.49 2.80
CA ILE A 279 -4.13 3.02 2.89
C ILE A 279 -4.84 2.45 1.67
N ASP A 280 -4.21 1.49 1.00
CA ASP A 280 -4.79 0.84 -0.17
C ASP A 280 -5.54 -0.46 0.17
N GLN A 281 -6.15 -1.09 -0.82
CA GLN A 281 -6.92 -2.34 -0.67
C GLN A 281 -6.05 -3.54 -0.29
N THR A 282 -4.75 -3.46 -0.54
CA THR A 282 -3.77 -4.49 -0.20
C THR A 282 -3.09 -4.23 1.14
N GLY A 283 -3.59 -3.24 1.89
CA GLY A 283 -3.12 -2.90 3.23
C GLY A 283 -1.85 -2.07 3.28
N ASN A 284 -1.32 -1.61 2.13
CA ASN A 284 -0.15 -0.75 2.15
C ASN A 284 -0.49 0.64 2.67
N VAL A 285 0.28 1.10 3.63
CA VAL A 285 0.18 2.42 4.25
C VAL A 285 1.19 3.34 3.59
N PHE A 286 0.70 4.36 2.90
CA PHE A 286 1.52 5.35 2.20
C PHE A 286 1.50 6.69 2.92
N ALA A 287 2.68 7.28 3.09
CA ALA A 287 2.80 8.71 3.35
C ALA A 287 2.78 9.45 2.01
N ILE A 288 1.88 10.41 1.88
CA ILE A 288 1.72 11.24 0.69
C ILE A 288 2.38 12.60 0.95
N PHE A 289 3.24 13.00 0.02
CA PHE A 289 3.98 14.25 0.09
C PHE A 289 3.42 15.30 -0.88
N ASP A 290 3.65 16.58 -0.59
CA ASP A 290 3.23 17.73 -1.42
C ASP A 290 3.88 17.74 -2.82
N THR A 291 4.91 16.94 -3.01
CA THR A 291 5.58 16.71 -4.30
C THR A 291 4.88 15.69 -5.19
N GLY A 292 3.81 15.04 -4.68
CA GLY A 292 3.16 13.91 -5.34
C GLY A 292 3.87 12.56 -5.09
N LEU A 293 4.97 12.55 -4.33
CA LEU A 293 5.63 11.31 -3.93
C LEU A 293 4.75 10.57 -2.93
N ALA A 294 4.53 9.27 -3.17
CA ALA A 294 3.91 8.34 -2.24
C ALA A 294 4.95 7.33 -1.76
N ARG A 295 5.25 7.31 -0.46
CA ARG A 295 6.22 6.39 0.13
C ARG A 295 5.49 5.36 0.98
N ARG A 296 5.65 4.07 0.67
CA ARG A 296 5.12 2.99 1.50
C ARG A 296 5.94 2.86 2.78
N LEU A 297 5.25 2.93 3.93
CA LEU A 297 5.87 2.85 5.25
C LEU A 297 5.58 1.52 5.95
N TYR A 298 4.36 1.00 5.79
CA TYR A 298 3.90 -0.25 6.41
C TYR A 298 2.98 -1.01 5.48
N GLN A 299 2.73 -2.28 5.83
CA GLN A 299 1.63 -3.06 5.29
C GLN A 299 0.81 -3.64 6.45
N VAL A 300 -0.48 -3.39 6.46
CA VAL A 300 -1.43 -3.95 7.42
C VAL A 300 -1.83 -5.35 6.96
N PRO A 301 -1.47 -6.42 7.68
CA PRO A 301 -1.96 -7.75 7.35
C PRO A 301 -3.38 -7.95 7.85
N LEU A 302 -4.09 -8.93 7.29
CA LEU A 302 -5.32 -9.46 7.85
C LEU A 302 -5.04 -10.74 8.64
N VAL A 303 -5.64 -10.80 9.82
CA VAL A 303 -5.55 -11.97 10.70
C VAL A 303 -6.68 -12.93 10.36
N ASN A 304 -6.32 -14.13 9.90
CA ASN A 304 -7.27 -15.19 9.65
C ASN A 304 -7.26 -16.21 10.77
N LEU A 305 -8.45 -16.66 11.19
CA LEU A 305 -8.64 -17.70 12.21
C LEU A 305 -9.63 -18.75 11.71
N PRO A 306 -9.47 -20.02 12.11
CA PRO A 306 -10.40 -21.10 11.74
C PRO A 306 -11.83 -20.86 12.22
N ASN A 307 -12.01 -20.32 13.44
CA ASN A 307 -13.33 -20.10 14.06
C ASN A 307 -13.40 -18.69 14.67
N LEU A 308 -13.99 -17.74 13.94
CA LEU A 308 -14.19 -16.36 14.41
C LEU A 308 -15.12 -16.29 15.64
N ASN A 309 -16.16 -17.13 15.71
CA ASN A 309 -17.11 -17.15 16.81
C ASN A 309 -16.51 -17.69 18.13
N GLY A 310 -15.32 -18.30 18.05
CA GLY A 310 -14.54 -18.74 19.19
C GLY A 310 -13.67 -17.65 19.82
N LEU A 311 -13.62 -16.45 19.26
CA LEU A 311 -12.85 -15.33 19.80
C LEU A 311 -13.41 -14.85 21.13
N SER A 312 -12.54 -14.37 22.02
CA SER A 312 -12.92 -13.72 23.28
C SER A 312 -13.13 -12.22 23.05
N ALA A 313 -14.38 -11.75 23.11
CA ALA A 313 -14.65 -10.33 23.01
C ALA A 313 -14.15 -9.56 24.22
N GLN A 314 -13.52 -8.44 23.95
CA GLN A 314 -13.11 -7.42 24.87
C GLN A 314 -14.03 -6.18 24.70
N GLY A 315 -13.74 -5.11 25.39
CA GLY A 315 -14.38 -3.82 25.11
C GLY A 315 -14.00 -3.25 23.73
N ASP A 316 -14.69 -2.20 23.30
CA ASP A 316 -14.36 -1.39 22.12
C ASP A 316 -14.30 -2.18 20.78
N GLU A 317 -15.25 -3.13 20.60
CA GLU A 317 -15.36 -3.98 19.40
C GLU A 317 -14.08 -4.76 19.07
N THR A 318 -13.33 -5.12 20.10
CA THR A 318 -12.09 -5.89 19.95
C THR A 318 -12.23 -7.32 20.44
N TYR A 319 -11.42 -8.18 19.87
CA TYR A 319 -11.41 -9.61 20.12
C TYR A 319 -10.00 -10.10 20.39
N LEU A 320 -9.87 -11.06 21.29
CA LEU A 320 -8.63 -11.80 21.53
C LEU A 320 -8.74 -13.24 21.00
N PRO A 321 -7.68 -13.79 20.42
CA PRO A 321 -7.61 -15.21 20.11
C PRO A 321 -7.81 -16.05 21.38
N SER A 322 -8.51 -17.15 21.26
CA SER A 322 -8.75 -18.11 22.34
C SER A 322 -8.45 -19.53 21.88
N SER A 323 -8.44 -20.49 22.82
CA SER A 323 -8.32 -21.90 22.47
C SER A 323 -9.43 -22.41 21.56
N SER A 324 -10.60 -21.75 21.59
CA SER A 324 -11.76 -22.09 20.75
C SER A 324 -11.72 -21.46 19.36
N SER A 325 -10.97 -20.38 19.17
CA SER A 325 -10.79 -19.75 17.85
C SER A 325 -9.77 -20.47 16.98
N GLY A 326 -8.89 -21.24 17.59
CA GLY A 326 -7.73 -21.85 16.93
C GLY A 326 -6.57 -20.87 16.74
N ASN A 327 -5.50 -21.35 16.11
CA ASN A 327 -4.33 -20.54 15.84
C ASN A 327 -4.61 -19.53 14.73
N TYR A 328 -4.09 -18.32 14.89
CA TYR A 328 -4.20 -17.28 13.88
C TYR A 328 -3.09 -17.41 12.82
N SER A 329 -3.34 -16.83 11.66
CA SER A 329 -2.34 -16.65 10.61
C SER A 329 -2.50 -15.28 9.97
N LEU A 330 -1.37 -14.64 9.68
CA LEU A 330 -1.27 -13.31 9.09
C LEU A 330 -1.11 -13.42 7.57
N TRP A 331 -1.89 -12.68 6.82
CA TRP A 331 -1.88 -12.67 5.37
C TRP A 331 -1.93 -11.25 4.83
N SER A 332 -1.26 -11.02 3.71
CA SER A 332 -1.49 -9.78 2.97
C SER A 332 -2.94 -9.74 2.49
N PRO A 333 -3.64 -8.61 2.61
CA PRO A 333 -5.02 -8.50 2.14
C PRO A 333 -5.16 -8.88 0.66
N GLY A 334 -6.14 -9.73 0.35
CA GLY A 334 -6.34 -10.30 -0.98
C GLY A 334 -5.57 -11.59 -1.25
N ASP A 335 -4.67 -12.00 -0.35
CA ASP A 335 -3.93 -13.26 -0.46
C ASP A 335 -4.54 -14.37 0.39
N GLY A 336 -4.40 -15.60 -0.05
CA GLY A 336 -4.81 -16.81 0.68
C GLY A 336 -6.30 -16.82 1.02
N PRO A 337 -6.67 -17.09 2.29
CA PRO A 337 -8.06 -17.18 2.72
C PRO A 337 -8.67 -15.84 3.13
N THR A 338 -7.93 -14.73 3.05
CA THR A 338 -8.38 -13.42 3.53
C THR A 338 -9.07 -12.61 2.44
N GLY A 339 -9.96 -11.72 2.87
CA GLY A 339 -10.55 -10.69 2.04
C GLY A 339 -9.61 -9.51 1.79
N THR A 340 -10.16 -8.38 1.42
CA THR A 340 -9.43 -7.15 1.15
C THR A 340 -9.76 -6.07 2.18
N ILE A 341 -8.86 -5.11 2.37
CA ILE A 341 -9.17 -3.91 3.13
C ILE A 341 -9.93 -2.95 2.22
N VAL A 342 -10.98 -2.33 2.76
CA VAL A 342 -11.72 -1.26 2.09
C VAL A 342 -11.38 0.04 2.81
N PRO A 343 -10.54 0.89 2.20
CA PRO A 343 -10.25 2.21 2.74
C PRO A 343 -11.44 3.15 2.56
N LYS A 344 -11.50 4.19 3.38
CA LYS A 344 -12.58 5.18 3.38
C LYS A 344 -13.95 4.53 3.63
N ALA A 345 -13.99 3.48 4.46
CA ALA A 345 -15.21 2.78 4.82
C ALA A 345 -15.17 2.30 6.28
N LEU A 346 -16.34 2.20 6.88
CA LEU A 346 -16.57 1.58 8.18
C LEU A 346 -17.66 0.52 8.05
N GLU A 347 -17.61 -0.49 8.90
CA GLU A 347 -18.61 -1.55 8.97
C GLU A 347 -19.73 -1.14 9.94
N GLU A 348 -20.98 -1.25 9.51
CA GLU A 348 -22.15 -1.05 10.37
C GLU A 348 -22.39 -2.25 11.29
N SER A 349 -22.98 -2.00 12.44
CA SER A 349 -23.45 -3.07 13.32
C SER A 349 -24.50 -3.94 12.62
N THR A 350 -24.36 -5.25 12.73
CA THR A 350 -25.35 -6.25 12.23
C THR A 350 -26.55 -6.39 13.16
N THR A 351 -26.58 -5.70 14.31
CA THR A 351 -27.64 -5.83 15.32
C THR A 351 -28.92 -5.15 14.85
N ASP A 352 -29.97 -5.93 14.64
CA ASP A 352 -31.33 -5.42 14.43
C ASP A 352 -32.06 -5.29 15.77
N VAL A 353 -32.21 -4.05 16.23
CA VAL A 353 -32.86 -3.73 17.52
C VAL A 353 -34.32 -4.22 17.57
N ALA A 354 -35.05 -4.22 16.44
CA ALA A 354 -36.44 -4.68 16.42
C ALA A 354 -36.54 -6.21 16.62
N THR A 355 -35.64 -6.94 16.00
CA THR A 355 -35.55 -8.41 16.16
C THR A 355 -35.14 -8.76 17.60
N GLU A 356 -34.13 -8.08 18.16
CA GLU A 356 -33.68 -8.31 19.54
C GLU A 356 -34.74 -7.99 20.58
N LEU A 357 -35.51 -6.90 20.40
CA LEU A 357 -36.65 -6.57 21.26
C LEU A 357 -37.75 -7.63 21.19
N THR A 358 -38.03 -8.15 19.99
CA THR A 358 -39.01 -9.20 19.80
C THR A 358 -38.61 -10.50 20.51
N ASP A 359 -37.34 -10.88 20.39
CA ASP A 359 -36.80 -12.07 21.07
C ASP A 359 -36.73 -11.88 22.60
N MET A 360 -36.46 -10.66 23.07
CA MET A 360 -36.59 -10.34 24.49
C MET A 360 -38.01 -10.52 25.00
N ILE A 361 -39.00 -9.97 24.30
CA ILE A 361 -40.42 -10.13 24.67
C ILE A 361 -40.83 -11.62 24.65
N ARG A 362 -40.40 -12.38 23.66
CA ARG A 362 -40.65 -13.83 23.57
C ARG A 362 -40.06 -14.57 24.76
N THR A 363 -38.83 -14.24 25.12
CA THR A 363 -38.10 -14.81 26.26
C THR A 363 -38.79 -14.46 27.60
N GLN A 364 -39.21 -13.19 27.78
CA GLN A 364 -39.98 -12.77 28.95
C GLN A 364 -41.32 -13.52 29.10
N ARG A 365 -42.05 -13.69 27.95
CA ARG A 365 -43.32 -14.47 27.96
C ARG A 365 -43.10 -15.94 28.31
N ALA A 366 -42.03 -16.54 27.75
CA ALA A 366 -41.66 -17.93 28.06
C ALA A 366 -41.31 -18.09 29.56
N TYR A 367 -40.52 -17.15 30.10
CA TYR A 367 -40.17 -17.13 31.53
C TYR A 367 -41.39 -16.99 32.44
N SER A 368 -42.28 -16.03 32.11
CA SER A 368 -43.53 -15.82 32.86
C SER A 368 -44.48 -17.04 32.81
N SER A 369 -44.56 -17.69 31.65
CA SER A 369 -45.32 -18.93 31.50
C SER A 369 -44.76 -20.07 32.34
N ASN A 370 -43.46 -20.27 32.29
CA ASN A 370 -42.78 -21.30 33.12
C ASN A 370 -42.95 -21.03 34.62
N ALA A 371 -42.87 -19.76 35.06
CA ALA A 371 -43.12 -19.39 36.46
C ALA A 371 -44.54 -19.71 36.92
N LYS A 372 -45.54 -19.45 36.03
CA LYS A 372 -46.93 -19.84 36.34
C LYS A 372 -47.10 -21.35 36.45
N VAL A 373 -46.48 -22.14 35.58
CA VAL A 373 -46.53 -23.60 35.68
C VAL A 373 -45.94 -24.10 37.01
N ILE A 374 -44.83 -23.50 37.45
CA ILE A 374 -44.24 -23.86 38.76
C ILE A 374 -45.18 -23.50 39.90
N GLN A 375 -45.84 -22.31 39.86
CA GLN A 375 -46.83 -21.90 40.86
C GLN A 375 -48.02 -22.85 40.94
N THR A 376 -48.57 -23.23 39.76
CA THR A 376 -49.72 -24.18 39.75
C THR A 376 -49.31 -25.55 40.24
N VAL A 377 -48.10 -26.04 39.97
CA VAL A 377 -47.60 -27.29 40.55
C VAL A 377 -47.43 -27.20 42.06
N ASP A 378 -46.93 -26.10 42.58
CA ASP A 378 -46.81 -25.85 44.02
C ASP A 378 -48.17 -25.80 44.72
N GLU A 379 -49.15 -25.12 44.09
CA GLU A 379 -50.55 -25.10 44.57
C GLU A 379 -51.18 -26.51 44.56
N MET A 380 -51.01 -27.29 43.49
CA MET A 380 -51.51 -28.68 43.40
C MET A 380 -50.85 -29.57 44.48
N LEU A 381 -49.55 -29.42 44.73
CA LEU A 381 -48.88 -30.16 45.82
C LEU A 381 -49.38 -29.78 47.20
N ARG A 382 -49.66 -28.51 47.44
CA ARG A 382 -50.29 -28.04 48.69
C ARG A 382 -51.69 -28.61 48.90
N GLU A 383 -52.50 -28.60 47.84
CA GLU A 383 -53.84 -29.15 47.87
C GLU A 383 -53.83 -30.66 48.13
N THR A 384 -52.92 -31.36 47.45
CA THR A 384 -52.74 -32.82 47.65
C THR A 384 -52.27 -33.16 49.06
N THR A 385 -51.42 -32.38 49.66
CA THR A 385 -50.96 -32.56 51.05
C THR A 385 -52.06 -32.20 52.07
N ASN A 386 -52.98 -31.27 51.74
CA ASN A 386 -54.14 -30.95 52.56
C ASN A 386 -55.22 -32.02 52.53
N LEU A 387 -55.35 -32.77 51.39
CA LEU A 387 -56.32 -33.88 51.24
C LEU A 387 -55.88 -35.18 51.98
N ILE A 388 -54.64 -35.30 52.37
CA ILE A 388 -54.08 -36.48 53.05
C ILE A 388 -54.12 -36.26 54.60
N ARG A 389 -54.58 -35.14 55.06
CA ARG A 389 -54.83 -34.85 56.48
C ARG A 389 -56.29 -34.95 56.75
#